data_d75076892c251804dea9e2e09579dc8e
#
_entry.id   d75076892c251804dea9e2e09579dc8e
#
_cell.length_a   1.000
_cell.length_b   1.000
_cell.length_c   1.000
_cell.angle_alpha   90.00
_cell.angle_beta   90.00
_cell.angle_gamma   90.00
#
_symmetry.space_group_name_H-M   'P 1'
#
loop_
_entity.id
_entity.type
_entity.pdbx_description
1 polymer ?
#
loop_
_entity_poly.entity_id
_entity_poly.type
_entity_poly.pdbx_seq_one_letter_code
_entity_poly.pdbx_strand_id
1 'polypeptide(L)' 'EWKGIMAYVDPDYPSKKALKQAVADGARPATYNPSGMFPVKQDGEDVIEGPHYPKPHRWYARVQIENGRVVRVIA' A
#
# COMPACT_ATOMS: atom_id res chain seq x y z
N GLU A 1 1.17 -18.44 2.67
CA GLU A 1 2.55 -17.97 2.47
C GLU A 1 2.63 -16.80 1.51
N TRP A 2 3.41 -15.82 1.86
CA TRP A 2 3.55 -14.62 1.06
C TRP A 2 4.56 -14.85 -0.07
N LYS A 3 4.21 -14.51 -1.26
CA LYS A 3 5.04 -14.81 -2.43
C LYS A 3 5.90 -13.65 -2.88
N GLY A 4 6.00 -12.61 -2.10
CA GLY A 4 6.95 -11.56 -2.36
C GLY A 4 6.52 -10.49 -3.34
N ILE A 5 5.30 -10.54 -3.83
CA ILE A 5 4.78 -9.46 -4.66
C ILE A 5 4.10 -8.49 -3.73
N MET A 6 4.81 -7.43 -3.39
CA MET A 6 4.25 -6.40 -2.53
C MET A 6 4.16 -5.10 -3.26
N ALA A 7 3.08 -4.39 -3.04
CA ALA A 7 2.89 -3.06 -3.58
C ALA A 7 3.30 -2.04 -2.53
N TYR A 8 3.65 -0.87 -2.99
CA TYR A 8 3.87 0.29 -2.16
C TYR A 8 2.78 1.29 -2.44
N VAL A 9 2.66 2.32 -1.64
CA VAL A 9 1.69 3.38 -1.87
C VAL A 9 2.41 4.70 -2.13
N ASP A 10 1.79 5.53 -2.92
CA ASP A 10 2.28 6.85 -3.22
C ASP A 10 1.27 7.86 -2.69
N PRO A 11 1.67 8.75 -1.77
CA PRO A 11 3.03 8.99 -1.27
C PRO A 11 3.52 7.93 -0.27
N ASP A 12 4.81 7.97 0.05
CA ASP A 12 5.41 7.04 1.00
C ASP A 12 5.09 7.48 2.42
N TYR A 13 4.12 6.81 3.03
CA TYR A 13 3.77 7.11 4.41
C TYR A 13 4.80 6.49 5.35
N PRO A 14 5.20 7.21 6.40
CA PRO A 14 6.25 6.73 7.30
C PRO A 14 5.82 5.58 8.20
N SER A 15 4.51 5.36 8.36
CA SER A 15 4.00 4.30 9.22
C SER A 15 2.63 3.87 8.75
N LYS A 16 2.23 2.68 9.21
CA LYS A 16 0.86 2.21 8.94
C LYS A 16 -0.17 3.15 9.55
N LYS A 17 0.14 3.70 10.72
CA LYS A 17 -0.76 4.66 11.36
C LYS A 17 -0.98 5.88 10.49
N ALA A 18 0.08 6.39 9.88
CA ALA A 18 -0.03 7.55 8.99
C ALA A 18 -0.90 7.24 7.78
N LEU A 19 -0.71 6.07 7.18
CA LEU A 19 -1.56 5.63 6.07
C LEU A 19 -3.01 5.52 6.51
N LYS A 20 -3.24 4.88 7.64
CA LYS A 20 -4.59 4.66 8.16
C LYS A 20 -5.30 5.99 8.40
N GLN A 21 -4.59 6.95 8.97
CA GLN A 21 -5.15 8.28 9.23
C GLN A 21 -5.48 9.00 7.92
N ALA A 22 -4.57 8.92 6.95
CA ALA A 22 -4.78 9.58 5.67
C ALA A 22 -6.01 9.02 4.96
N VAL A 23 -6.16 7.68 4.96
CA VAL A 23 -7.32 7.05 4.33
C VAL A 23 -8.61 7.43 5.06
N ALA A 24 -8.56 7.49 6.39
CA ALA A 24 -9.72 7.93 7.18
C ALA A 24 -10.11 9.36 6.85
N ASP A 25 -9.14 10.18 6.48
CA ASP A 25 -9.37 11.58 6.13
C ASP A 25 -9.78 11.77 4.67
N GLY A 26 -9.93 10.69 3.94
CA GLY A 26 -10.40 10.74 2.56
C GLY A 26 -9.35 10.55 1.50
N ALA A 27 -8.11 10.34 1.87
CA ALA A 27 -7.05 10.08 0.88
C ALA A 27 -7.28 8.73 0.21
N ARG A 28 -6.88 8.66 -1.05
CA ARG A 28 -6.96 7.41 -1.82
C ARG A 28 -5.62 7.20 -2.52
N PRO A 29 -4.59 6.82 -1.75
CA PRO A 29 -3.24 6.70 -2.31
C PRO A 29 -3.18 5.61 -3.37
N ALA A 30 -2.43 5.87 -4.42
CA ALA A 30 -2.25 4.91 -5.49
C ALA A 30 -1.27 3.83 -5.05
N THR A 31 -1.45 2.63 -5.58
CA THR A 31 -0.51 1.55 -5.35
C THR A 31 0.43 1.43 -6.54
N TYR A 32 1.64 0.97 -6.29
CA TYR A 32 2.60 0.78 -7.36
C TYR A 32 3.62 -0.29 -6.97
N ASN A 33 4.29 -0.83 -7.98
CA ASN A 33 5.38 -1.76 -7.79
C ASN A 33 6.64 -1.13 -8.36
N PRO A 34 7.64 -0.83 -7.54
CA PRO A 34 8.83 -0.12 -8.01
C PRO A 34 9.62 -0.88 -9.07
N SER A 35 9.58 -2.20 -9.06
CA SER A 35 10.32 -2.99 -10.04
C SER A 35 9.67 -2.97 -11.42
N GLY A 36 8.37 -2.74 -11.47
CA GLY A 36 7.64 -2.80 -12.72
C GLY A 36 7.48 -4.19 -13.30
N MET A 37 7.97 -5.22 -12.62
CA MET A 37 7.90 -6.59 -13.14
C MET A 37 6.53 -7.21 -12.96
N PHE A 38 5.83 -6.83 -11.92
CA PHE A 38 4.53 -7.42 -11.61
C PHE A 38 3.50 -6.32 -11.48
N PRO A 39 2.31 -6.51 -12.04
CA PRO A 39 1.25 -5.52 -11.86
C PRO A 39 0.75 -5.55 -10.42
N VAL A 40 0.32 -4.38 -9.94
CA VAL A 40 -0.35 -4.32 -8.66
C VAL A 40 -1.81 -4.72 -8.85
N LYS A 41 -2.42 -5.21 -7.77
CA LYS A 41 -3.83 -5.56 -7.81
C LYS A 41 -4.67 -4.30 -8.00
N GLN A 42 -5.67 -4.38 -8.87
CA GLN A 42 -6.55 -3.24 -9.13
C GLN A 42 -7.74 -3.22 -8.19
N ASP A 43 -8.25 -4.39 -7.81
CA ASP A 43 -9.43 -4.47 -6.95
C ASP A 43 -9.27 -5.65 -6.01
N GLY A 44 -9.76 -5.48 -4.77
CA GLY A 44 -9.74 -6.53 -3.78
C GLY A 44 -8.76 -6.23 -2.67
N GLU A 45 -8.47 -7.27 -1.86
CA GLU A 45 -7.53 -7.13 -0.74
C GLU A 45 -6.11 -7.43 -1.20
N ASP A 46 -5.18 -6.72 -0.65
CA ASP A 46 -3.77 -6.99 -0.88
C ASP A 46 -2.97 -6.51 0.32
N VAL A 47 -1.72 -6.96 0.37
CA VAL A 47 -0.78 -6.50 1.39
C VAL A 47 0.14 -5.48 0.74
N ILE A 48 0.26 -4.33 1.38
CA ILE A 48 1.20 -3.32 0.95
C ILE A 48 2.22 -3.10 2.04
N GLU A 49 3.34 -2.53 1.65
CA GLU A 49 4.38 -2.21 2.62
C GLU A 49 4.91 -0.82 2.35
N GLY A 50 5.60 -0.28 3.31
CA GLY A 50 6.19 1.04 3.14
C GLY A 50 7.10 1.39 4.28
N PRO A 51 7.71 2.55 4.16
CA PRO A 51 7.81 3.30 2.93
C PRO A 51 8.78 2.63 1.97
N HIS A 52 8.76 3.02 0.70
CA HIS A 52 9.77 2.54 -0.24
C HIS A 52 11.08 3.28 -0.01
N TYR A 53 10.99 4.53 0.32
CA TYR A 53 12.13 5.41 0.47
C TYR A 53 11.90 6.30 1.70
N PRO A 54 12.90 6.62 2.50
CA PRO A 54 14.32 6.26 2.38
C PRO A 54 14.67 4.88 2.93
N LYS A 55 13.82 4.30 3.78
CA LYS A 55 14.10 3.02 4.39
C LYS A 55 12.93 2.08 4.13
N PRO A 56 13.03 1.22 3.13
CA PRO A 56 11.92 0.35 2.78
C PRO A 56 11.64 -0.72 3.85
N HIS A 57 10.47 -1.30 3.77
CA HIS A 57 10.06 -2.44 4.58
C HIS A 57 9.93 -2.13 6.07
N ARG A 58 9.45 -0.92 6.39
CA ARG A 58 9.30 -0.53 7.79
C ARG A 58 7.97 -0.99 8.38
N TRP A 59 6.95 -1.15 7.54
CA TRP A 59 5.63 -1.56 8.00
C TRP A 59 4.89 -2.27 6.88
N TYR A 60 3.86 -3.03 7.30
CA TYR A 60 3.00 -3.77 6.38
C TYR A 60 1.56 -3.49 6.75
N ALA A 61 0.68 -3.49 5.76
CA ALA A 61 -0.73 -3.30 6.00
C ALA A 61 -1.54 -4.12 5.00
N ARG A 62 -2.64 -4.70 5.49
CA ARG A 62 -3.61 -5.32 4.61
C ARG A 62 -4.67 -4.29 4.30
N VAL A 63 -4.96 -4.09 3.02
CA VAL A 63 -5.80 -3.01 2.56
C VAL A 63 -6.81 -3.51 1.56
N GLN A 64 -7.89 -2.75 1.44
CA GLN A 64 -8.86 -2.91 0.36
C GLN A 64 -8.50 -1.94 -0.74
N ILE A 65 -8.41 -2.43 -1.97
CA ILE A 65 -8.01 -1.65 -3.13
C ILE A 65 -9.17 -1.60 -4.11
N GLU A 66 -9.42 -0.43 -4.66
CA GLU A 66 -10.38 -0.24 -5.73
C GLU A 66 -9.75 0.68 -6.77
N ASN A 67 -9.74 0.23 -8.02
CA ASN A 67 -9.14 0.97 -9.13
C ASN A 67 -7.67 1.32 -8.87
N GLY A 68 -6.95 0.41 -8.27
CA GLY A 68 -5.54 0.61 -7.99
C GLY A 68 -5.24 1.58 -6.86
N ARG A 69 -6.25 1.96 -6.08
CA ARG A 69 -6.09 2.90 -4.97
C ARG A 69 -6.57 2.29 -3.69
N VAL A 70 -5.88 2.61 -2.60
CA VAL A 70 -6.26 2.13 -1.28
C VAL A 70 -7.49 2.89 -0.82
N VAL A 71 -8.56 2.15 -0.51
CA VAL A 71 -9.80 2.77 -0.03
C VAL A 71 -10.05 2.47 1.44
N ARG A 72 -9.38 1.47 2.00
CA ARG A 72 -9.53 1.12 3.41
C ARG A 72 -8.32 0.33 3.88
N VAL A 73 -7.90 0.58 5.10
CA VAL A 73 -6.87 -0.21 5.76
C VAL A 73 -7.58 -1.21 6.67
N ILE A 74 -7.35 -2.50 6.42
CA ILE A 74 -8.03 -3.56 7.15
C ILE A 74 -7.25 -3.94 8.41
N ALA A 75 -5.95 -4.12 8.27
CA ALA A 75 -5.12 -4.54 9.41
C ALA A 75 -3.69 -4.00 9.31
#